data_83cdf6da0438988debf1ab4b89af6b59
#
_entry.id   83cdf6da0438988debf1ab4b89af6b59
#
_cell.length_a   1.000
_cell.length_b   1.000
_cell.length_c   1.000
_cell.angle_alpha   90.00
_cell.angle_beta   90.00
_cell.angle_gamma   90.00
#
_symmetry.space_group_name_H-M   'P 1'
#
loop_
_entity.id
_entity.type
_entity.pdbx_description
1 polymer ?
#
loop_
_entity_poly.entity_id
_entity_poly.type
_entity_poly.pdbx_seq_one_letter_code
_entity_poly.pdbx_strand_id
1 'polypeptide(L)'
;MIHLMFFLYNFIYLAILPILIVRDLFVLDKDKLKTIYQKLGYGIPQNNQPTVWMHGVSLGEVKILSPLAKKLESMGLKILITSTTNTGLKEIQNTFSNSNISVLPFPYDLSFAHQKIIKNFKVEKIILFESEFWPNLINSAGDTKLVSLNTTISDGSFERFMALKPIVKKIFSKIDLFLAQSHQTVERLKLFEVSKVKLLGNIKNNAENYVVDQEKNCNTKNYSEIQN
;
A
#
# COMPACT_ATOMS: atom_id res chain seq x y z
N MET A 1 28.98 0.71 -4.11
CA MET A 1 28.03 0.96 -5.24
C MET A 1 26.59 1.10 -4.77
N ILE A 2 25.97 0.13 -4.09
CA ILE A 2 24.55 0.19 -3.69
C ILE A 2 24.25 1.34 -2.71
N HIS A 3 25.12 1.59 -1.71
CA HIS A 3 24.95 2.74 -0.79
C HIS A 3 24.98 4.08 -1.53
N LEU A 4 25.86 4.23 -2.52
CA LEU A 4 25.91 5.42 -3.35
C LEU A 4 24.61 5.64 -4.14
N MET A 5 24.00 4.54 -4.64
CA MET A 5 22.77 4.61 -5.42
C MET A 5 21.55 4.96 -4.52
N PHE A 6 21.51 4.44 -3.28
CA PHE A 6 20.52 4.87 -2.28
C PHE A 6 20.71 6.34 -1.87
N PHE A 7 21.95 6.76 -1.72
CA PHE A 7 22.28 8.17 -1.48
C PHE A 7 21.81 9.06 -2.63
N LEU A 8 22.09 8.66 -3.88
CA LEU A 8 21.65 9.39 -5.06
C LEU A 8 20.13 9.43 -5.18
N TYR A 9 19.44 8.31 -4.91
CA TYR A 9 17.98 8.27 -4.85
C TYR A 9 17.44 9.29 -3.85
N ASN A 10 17.96 9.29 -2.62
CA ASN A 10 17.51 10.21 -1.58
C ASN A 10 17.82 11.68 -1.94
N PHE A 11 18.96 11.95 -2.54
CA PHE A 11 19.32 13.29 -2.99
C PHE A 11 18.35 13.79 -4.07
N ILE A 12 18.05 12.97 -5.08
CA ILE A 12 17.09 13.30 -6.13
C ILE A 12 15.70 13.45 -5.53
N TYR A 13 15.28 12.56 -4.64
CA TYR A 13 13.97 12.62 -4.01
C TYR A 13 13.80 13.91 -3.17
N LEU A 14 14.82 14.30 -2.40
CA LEU A 14 14.81 15.55 -1.64
C LEU A 14 14.76 16.79 -2.54
N ALA A 15 15.41 16.75 -3.71
CA ALA A 15 15.32 17.84 -4.69
C ALA A 15 13.92 17.96 -5.32
N ILE A 16 13.20 16.83 -5.48
CA ILE A 16 11.85 16.78 -6.04
C ILE A 16 10.79 17.08 -4.96
N LEU A 17 11.08 16.85 -3.69
CA LEU A 17 10.13 16.95 -2.58
C LEU A 17 9.39 18.31 -2.52
N PRO A 18 10.04 19.48 -2.71
CA PRO A 18 9.34 20.77 -2.76
C PRO A 18 8.29 20.83 -3.86
N ILE A 19 8.56 20.23 -5.02
CA ILE A 19 7.61 20.15 -6.15
C ILE A 19 6.40 19.30 -5.77
N LEU A 20 6.62 18.16 -5.08
CA LEU A 20 5.54 17.31 -4.59
C LEU A 20 4.67 18.03 -3.54
N ILE A 21 5.28 18.79 -2.65
CA ILE A 21 4.57 19.59 -1.64
C ILE A 21 3.72 20.67 -2.32
N VAL A 22 4.31 21.41 -3.28
CA VAL A 22 3.58 22.43 -4.04
C VAL A 22 2.41 21.80 -4.81
N ARG A 23 2.63 20.68 -5.50
CA ARG A 23 1.54 19.92 -6.15
C ARG A 23 0.42 19.60 -5.17
N ASP A 24 0.76 19.08 -3.99
CA ASP A 24 -0.21 18.68 -2.99
C ASP A 24 -1.00 19.88 -2.43
N LEU A 25 -0.41 21.08 -2.36
CA LEU A 25 -1.12 22.32 -2.01
C LEU A 25 -2.23 22.68 -3.01
N PHE A 26 -2.10 22.28 -4.29
CA PHE A 26 -3.10 22.52 -5.33
C PHE A 26 -4.11 21.38 -5.47
N VAL A 27 -3.68 20.13 -5.28
CA VAL A 27 -4.49 18.93 -5.54
C VAL A 27 -5.32 18.51 -4.32
N LEU A 28 -4.81 18.71 -3.11
CA LEU A 28 -5.53 18.39 -1.88
C LEU A 28 -6.64 19.42 -1.60
N ASP A 29 -7.76 18.93 -1.09
CA ASP A 29 -8.89 19.80 -0.71
C ASP A 29 -8.78 20.28 0.76
N LYS A 30 -9.79 19.91 1.56
CA LYS A 30 -9.84 20.29 2.98
C LYS A 30 -8.64 19.71 3.74
N ASP A 31 -8.17 20.44 4.75
CA ASP A 31 -7.07 20.03 5.64
C ASP A 31 -5.74 19.73 4.93
N LYS A 32 -5.48 20.39 3.78
CA LYS A 32 -4.26 20.13 2.98
C LYS A 32 -2.96 20.31 3.80
N LEU A 33 -2.87 21.30 4.67
CA LEU A 33 -1.70 21.49 5.53
C LEU A 33 -1.52 20.33 6.51
N LYS A 34 -2.60 19.83 7.12
CA LYS A 34 -2.59 18.67 8.00
C LYS A 34 -2.15 17.42 7.23
N THR A 35 -2.69 17.21 6.03
CA THR A 35 -2.34 16.08 5.16
C THR A 35 -0.86 16.13 4.76
N ILE A 36 -0.34 17.29 4.34
CA ILE A 36 1.09 17.46 4.01
C ILE A 36 1.96 17.24 5.26
N TYR A 37 1.55 17.74 6.42
CA TYR A 37 2.24 17.54 7.68
C TYR A 37 2.34 16.04 8.04
N GLN A 38 1.25 15.29 7.84
CA GLN A 38 1.24 13.83 8.01
C GLN A 38 2.09 13.12 6.96
N LYS A 39 2.07 13.55 5.69
CA LYS A 39 2.96 13.02 4.63
C LYS A 39 4.43 13.25 4.94
N LEU A 40 4.76 14.30 5.67
CA LEU A 40 6.11 14.56 6.18
C LEU A 40 6.45 13.76 7.45
N GLY A 41 5.55 12.90 7.95
CA GLY A 41 5.79 12.07 9.14
C GLY A 41 5.49 12.77 10.47
N TYR A 42 4.82 13.92 10.44
CA TYR A 42 4.43 14.66 11.65
C TYR A 42 2.94 14.44 11.97
N GLY A 43 2.55 14.66 13.23
CA GLY A 43 1.14 14.50 13.65
C GLY A 43 0.58 13.09 13.44
N ILE A 44 1.45 12.07 13.40
CA ILE A 44 1.07 10.68 13.26
C ILE A 44 0.53 10.19 14.60
N PRO A 45 -0.73 9.71 14.68
CA PRO A 45 -1.31 9.19 15.92
C PRO A 45 -0.54 7.96 16.41
N GLN A 46 -0.73 7.64 17.68
CA GLN A 46 -0.16 6.44 18.29
C GLN A 46 -1.24 5.36 18.44
N ASN A 47 -0.85 4.14 18.17
CA ASN A 47 -1.64 2.95 18.43
C ASN A 47 -0.78 1.94 19.23
N ASN A 48 -1.30 1.48 20.35
CA ASN A 48 -0.57 0.60 21.25
C ASN A 48 -0.71 -0.90 20.92
N GLN A 49 -1.40 -1.25 19.82
CA GLN A 49 -1.62 -2.63 19.42
C GLN A 49 -0.86 -2.97 18.13
N PRO A 50 -0.42 -4.23 17.97
CA PRO A 50 0.16 -4.71 16.72
C PRO A 50 -0.75 -4.43 15.52
N THR A 51 -0.18 -3.86 14.46
CA THR A 51 -0.95 -3.33 13.34
C THR A 51 -0.46 -3.92 12.01
N VAL A 52 -1.38 -4.21 11.11
CA VAL A 52 -1.11 -4.48 9.69
C VAL A 52 -1.29 -3.17 8.91
N TRP A 53 -0.23 -2.72 8.27
CA TRP A 53 -0.26 -1.55 7.40
C TRP A 53 -0.52 -1.97 5.95
N MET A 54 -1.61 -1.50 5.36
CA MET A 54 -1.98 -1.76 3.97
C MET A 54 -1.84 -0.48 3.16
N HIS A 55 -1.24 -0.57 1.97
CA HIS A 55 -1.04 0.57 1.09
C HIS A 55 -1.54 0.30 -0.33
N GLY A 56 -2.36 1.21 -0.86
CA GLY A 56 -2.75 1.30 -2.25
C GLY A 56 -2.71 2.75 -2.74
N VAL A 57 -2.24 2.98 -3.96
CA VAL A 57 -2.01 4.33 -4.49
C VAL A 57 -3.31 4.99 -4.91
N SER A 58 -4.11 4.29 -5.68
CA SER A 58 -5.26 4.84 -6.41
C SER A 58 -6.60 4.47 -5.78
N LEU A 59 -7.65 5.17 -6.20
CA LEU A 59 -9.04 4.85 -5.88
C LEU A 59 -9.39 3.38 -6.20
N GLY A 60 -8.97 2.89 -7.37
CA GLY A 60 -9.24 1.51 -7.78
C GLY A 60 -8.58 0.48 -6.87
N GLU A 61 -7.34 0.73 -6.47
CA GLU A 61 -6.59 -0.17 -5.58
C GLU A 61 -7.18 -0.19 -4.15
N VAL A 62 -7.51 0.98 -3.60
CA VAL A 62 -8.08 1.02 -2.25
C VAL A 62 -9.48 0.40 -2.18
N LYS A 63 -10.28 0.46 -3.27
CA LYS A 63 -11.56 -0.26 -3.35
C LYS A 63 -11.39 -1.78 -3.27
N ILE A 64 -10.31 -2.31 -3.84
CA ILE A 64 -9.98 -3.75 -3.77
C ILE A 64 -9.43 -4.12 -2.40
N LEU A 65 -8.61 -3.25 -1.80
CA LEU A 65 -8.05 -3.47 -0.46
C LEU A 65 -9.08 -3.36 0.66
N SER A 66 -10.11 -2.54 0.49
CA SER A 66 -11.10 -2.25 1.55
C SER A 66 -11.85 -3.49 2.05
N PRO A 67 -12.36 -4.40 1.21
CA PRO A 67 -12.96 -5.65 1.69
C PRO A 67 -11.98 -6.53 2.47
N LEU A 68 -10.72 -6.61 2.01
CA LEU A 68 -9.67 -7.35 2.73
C LEU A 68 -9.38 -6.71 4.10
N ALA A 69 -9.27 -5.38 4.16
CA ALA A 69 -9.06 -4.65 5.41
C ALA A 69 -10.20 -4.92 6.41
N LYS A 70 -11.47 -4.87 5.97
CA LYS A 70 -12.64 -5.21 6.79
C LYS A 70 -12.61 -6.66 7.28
N LYS A 71 -12.23 -7.59 6.40
CA LYS A 71 -12.11 -9.00 6.78
C LYS A 71 -11.04 -9.22 7.84
N LEU A 72 -9.86 -8.60 7.70
CA LEU A 72 -8.78 -8.70 8.69
C LEU A 72 -9.19 -8.02 10.01
N GLU A 73 -9.86 -6.87 9.97
CA GLU A 73 -10.44 -6.22 11.16
C GLU A 73 -11.43 -7.15 11.88
N SER A 74 -12.34 -7.80 11.16
CA SER A 74 -13.30 -8.74 11.73
C SER A 74 -12.66 -9.98 12.39
N MET A 75 -11.40 -10.27 12.05
CA MET A 75 -10.57 -11.30 12.67
C MET A 75 -9.80 -10.76 13.90
N GLY A 76 -10.06 -9.54 14.34
CA GLY A 76 -9.45 -8.91 15.52
C GLY A 76 -8.13 -8.20 15.25
N LEU A 77 -7.68 -8.08 13.99
CA LEU A 77 -6.44 -7.38 13.66
C LEU A 77 -6.66 -5.86 13.62
N LYS A 78 -5.68 -5.10 14.10
CA LYS A 78 -5.63 -3.65 13.89
C LYS A 78 -5.08 -3.35 12.51
N ILE A 79 -5.76 -2.47 11.79
CA ILE A 79 -5.43 -2.12 10.41
C ILE A 79 -5.11 -0.62 10.33
N LEU A 80 -4.02 -0.30 9.66
CA LEU A 80 -3.74 1.00 9.10
C LEU A 80 -3.85 0.89 7.57
N ILE A 81 -4.68 1.71 6.94
CA ILE A 81 -4.74 1.80 5.49
C ILE A 81 -4.31 3.18 5.02
N THR A 82 -3.53 3.23 3.95
CA THR A 82 -3.00 4.48 3.40
C THR A 82 -3.21 4.56 1.89
N SER A 83 -3.34 5.79 1.37
CA SER A 83 -3.35 6.04 -0.07
C SER A 83 -2.51 7.25 -0.43
N THR A 84 -1.93 7.22 -1.64
CA THR A 84 -1.09 8.31 -2.16
C THR A 84 -1.96 9.42 -2.78
N THR A 85 -3.01 9.03 -3.54
CA THR A 85 -3.86 9.97 -4.25
C THR A 85 -4.94 10.57 -3.34
N ASN A 86 -5.35 11.82 -3.63
CA ASN A 86 -6.42 12.49 -2.91
C ASN A 86 -7.75 11.73 -3.02
N THR A 87 -8.07 11.20 -4.21
CA THR A 87 -9.28 10.40 -4.46
C THR A 87 -9.28 9.10 -3.68
N GLY A 88 -8.16 8.38 -3.64
CA GLY A 88 -7.99 7.17 -2.85
C GLY A 88 -8.06 7.45 -1.35
N LEU A 89 -7.43 8.54 -0.88
CA LEU A 89 -7.49 8.94 0.53
C LEU A 89 -8.92 9.28 0.98
N LYS A 90 -9.67 10.05 0.17
CA LYS A 90 -11.08 10.34 0.45
C LYS A 90 -11.94 9.08 0.48
N GLU A 91 -11.71 8.15 -0.44
CA GLU A 91 -12.45 6.89 -0.48
C GLU A 91 -12.28 6.09 0.81
N ILE A 92 -11.03 5.89 1.26
CA ILE A 92 -10.79 5.14 2.50
C ILE A 92 -11.28 5.89 3.73
N GLN A 93 -11.21 7.23 3.77
CA GLN A 93 -11.79 8.03 4.84
C GLN A 93 -13.31 7.85 4.94
N ASN A 94 -14.01 7.87 3.82
CA ASN A 94 -15.45 7.65 3.78
C ASN A 94 -15.82 6.20 4.13
N THR A 95 -15.13 5.22 3.54
CA THR A 95 -15.39 3.79 3.74
C THR A 95 -15.20 3.35 5.19
N PHE A 96 -14.24 3.96 5.90
CA PHE A 96 -13.85 3.56 7.25
C PHE A 96 -14.21 4.60 8.33
N SER A 97 -15.06 5.58 8.01
CA SER A 97 -15.49 6.63 8.96
C SER A 97 -16.08 6.10 10.27
N ASN A 98 -16.73 4.94 10.23
CA ASN A 98 -17.39 4.29 11.37
C ASN A 98 -16.74 2.93 11.72
N SER A 99 -15.44 2.75 11.46
CA SER A 99 -14.68 1.53 11.75
C SER A 99 -13.49 1.80 12.67
N ASN A 100 -12.89 0.74 13.21
CA ASN A 100 -11.65 0.84 13.99
C ASN A 100 -10.39 0.81 13.09
N ILE A 101 -10.56 0.89 11.77
CA ILE A 101 -9.46 0.96 10.81
C ILE A 101 -8.91 2.38 10.80
N SER A 102 -7.61 2.51 11.06
CA SER A 102 -6.92 3.79 10.99
C SER A 102 -6.64 4.17 9.54
N VAL A 103 -6.89 5.43 9.20
CA VAL A 103 -6.66 5.97 7.84
C VAL A 103 -5.66 7.11 7.90
N LEU A 104 -4.63 7.04 7.06
CA LEU A 104 -3.64 8.11 6.89
C LEU A 104 -3.32 8.33 5.40
N PRO A 105 -2.87 9.54 5.02
CA PRO A 105 -2.22 9.71 3.73
C PRO A 105 -0.91 8.91 3.72
N PHE A 106 -0.54 8.35 2.55
CA PHE A 106 0.77 7.72 2.42
C PHE A 106 1.86 8.79 2.54
N PRO A 107 2.90 8.59 3.38
CA PRO A 107 3.95 9.56 3.56
C PRO A 107 4.78 9.74 2.29
N TYR A 108 5.44 10.89 2.15
CA TYR A 108 6.52 11.00 1.19
C TYR A 108 7.58 9.95 1.48
N ASP A 109 8.27 9.45 0.45
CA ASP A 109 9.23 8.35 0.63
C ASP A 109 10.50 8.81 1.33
N LEU A 110 10.31 9.20 2.60
CA LEU A 110 11.34 9.62 3.55
C LEU A 110 11.47 8.58 4.65
N SER A 111 12.68 8.07 4.87
CA SER A 111 12.92 7.01 5.85
C SER A 111 12.38 7.32 7.23
N PHE A 112 12.57 8.55 7.71
CA PHE A 112 12.06 8.94 9.05
C PHE A 112 10.54 8.96 9.13
N ALA A 113 9.84 9.31 8.05
CA ALA A 113 8.38 9.34 8.01
C ALA A 113 7.81 7.92 8.09
N HIS A 114 8.39 6.98 7.34
CA HIS A 114 8.02 5.56 7.41
C HIS A 114 8.31 4.96 8.79
N GLN A 115 9.51 5.19 9.33
CA GLN A 115 9.90 4.73 10.67
C GLN A 115 8.96 5.27 11.76
N LYS A 116 8.50 6.51 11.61
CA LYS A 116 7.56 7.12 12.55
C LYS A 116 6.21 6.39 12.54
N ILE A 117 5.69 6.05 11.36
CA ILE A 117 4.45 5.26 11.23
C ILE A 117 4.67 3.86 11.81
N ILE A 118 5.74 3.17 11.40
CA ILE A 118 6.05 1.81 11.86
C ILE A 118 6.10 1.77 13.40
N LYS A 119 6.80 2.73 14.01
CA LYS A 119 6.92 2.82 15.47
C LYS A 119 5.60 3.16 16.14
N ASN A 120 4.90 4.21 15.68
CA ASN A 120 3.70 4.72 16.33
C ASN A 120 2.54 3.72 16.26
N PHE A 121 2.44 2.96 15.17
CA PHE A 121 1.40 1.94 14.98
C PHE A 121 1.86 0.53 15.37
N LYS A 122 3.08 0.35 15.88
CA LYS A 122 3.63 -1.00 16.16
C LYS A 122 3.41 -1.94 14.97
N VAL A 123 3.81 -1.49 13.77
CA VAL A 123 3.55 -2.22 12.53
C VAL A 123 4.36 -3.52 12.51
N GLU A 124 3.68 -4.65 12.44
CA GLU A 124 4.30 -5.98 12.32
C GLU A 124 4.33 -6.48 10.87
N LYS A 125 3.38 -5.99 10.06
CA LYS A 125 3.26 -6.40 8.66
C LYS A 125 2.86 -5.23 7.77
N ILE A 126 3.53 -5.11 6.62
CA ILE A 126 3.19 -4.14 5.58
C ILE A 126 2.74 -4.91 4.34
N ILE A 127 1.58 -4.55 3.81
CA ILE A 127 1.02 -5.09 2.56
C ILE A 127 1.04 -3.97 1.52
N LEU A 128 1.88 -4.13 0.50
CA LEU A 128 2.00 -3.23 -0.65
C LEU A 128 1.20 -3.80 -1.80
N PHE A 129 0.30 -3.01 -2.37
CA PHE A 129 -0.53 -3.47 -3.48
C PHE A 129 0.13 -3.19 -4.83
N GLU A 130 0.12 -4.17 -5.74
CA GLU A 130 0.71 -4.10 -7.09
C GLU A 130 2.23 -3.82 -7.09
N SER A 131 2.66 -2.73 -7.76
CA SER A 131 4.09 -2.42 -7.99
C SER A 131 4.63 -1.34 -7.05
N GLU A 132 4.11 -1.22 -5.86
CA GLU A 132 4.44 -0.16 -4.91
C GLU A 132 5.75 -0.44 -4.14
N PHE A 133 6.86 -0.45 -4.87
CA PHE A 133 8.19 -0.76 -4.33
C PHE A 133 8.93 0.51 -3.90
N TRP A 134 8.43 1.20 -2.90
CA TRP A 134 9.01 2.43 -2.34
C TRP A 134 10.33 2.14 -1.64
N PRO A 135 11.49 2.63 -2.16
CA PRO A 135 12.79 2.23 -1.67
C PRO A 135 13.04 2.55 -0.20
N ASN A 136 12.63 3.74 0.26
CA ASN A 136 12.83 4.13 1.64
C ASN A 136 11.87 3.42 2.59
N LEU A 137 10.61 3.18 2.20
CA LEU A 137 9.70 2.36 2.98
C LEU A 137 10.27 0.96 3.19
N ILE A 138 10.63 0.27 2.11
CA ILE A 138 11.16 -1.10 2.15
C ILE A 138 12.46 -1.15 2.97
N ASN A 139 13.32 -0.12 2.83
CA ASN A 139 14.56 -0.05 3.60
C ASN A 139 14.34 0.23 5.09
N SER A 140 13.27 0.94 5.41
CA SER A 140 12.91 1.32 6.79
C SER A 140 12.10 0.26 7.55
N ALA A 141 11.65 -0.80 6.86
CA ALA A 141 10.80 -1.83 7.45
C ALA A 141 11.46 -2.60 8.60
N GLY A 142 12.80 -2.72 8.61
CA GLY A 142 13.51 -3.46 9.66
C GLY A 142 13.06 -4.92 9.72
N ASP A 143 12.57 -5.36 10.88
CA ASP A 143 12.03 -6.70 11.11
C ASP A 143 10.55 -6.84 10.74
N THR A 144 9.91 -5.74 10.32
CA THR A 144 8.51 -5.74 9.87
C THR A 144 8.36 -6.57 8.60
N LYS A 145 7.41 -7.49 8.57
CA LYS A 145 7.17 -8.36 7.41
C LYS A 145 6.58 -7.60 6.23
N LEU A 146 7.21 -7.73 5.06
CA LEU A 146 6.78 -7.10 3.82
C LEU A 146 6.13 -8.12 2.89
N VAL A 147 4.91 -7.82 2.45
CA VAL A 147 4.17 -8.62 1.47
C VAL A 147 3.78 -7.73 0.30
N SER A 148 4.14 -8.13 -0.92
CA SER A 148 3.62 -7.51 -2.13
C SER A 148 2.41 -8.32 -2.63
N LEU A 149 1.23 -7.70 -2.60
CA LEU A 149 -0.05 -8.31 -2.93
C LEU A 149 -0.50 -7.89 -4.34
N ASN A 150 -0.99 -8.86 -5.13
CA ASN A 150 -1.38 -8.63 -6.53
C ASN A 150 -0.24 -8.05 -7.38
N THR A 151 0.99 -8.49 -7.08
CA THR A 151 2.18 -7.97 -7.73
C THR A 151 2.08 -8.04 -9.24
N THR A 152 2.34 -6.94 -9.90
CA THR A 152 2.48 -6.85 -11.36
C THR A 152 3.74 -6.09 -11.72
N ILE A 153 4.39 -6.49 -12.81
CA ILE A 153 5.54 -5.79 -13.39
C ILE A 153 5.25 -5.64 -14.89
N SER A 154 4.87 -4.43 -15.31
CA SER A 154 4.63 -4.13 -16.74
C SER A 154 5.93 -4.18 -17.55
N ASP A 155 5.85 -4.22 -18.89
CA ASP A 155 7.02 -4.26 -19.77
C ASP A 155 7.91 -3.05 -19.53
N GLY A 156 7.36 -1.84 -19.51
CA GLY A 156 8.14 -0.63 -19.26
C GLY A 156 8.72 -0.54 -17.84
N SER A 157 8.08 -1.16 -16.84
CA SER A 157 8.66 -1.29 -15.49
C SER A 157 9.77 -2.31 -15.47
N PHE A 158 9.61 -3.42 -16.19
CA PHE A 158 10.61 -4.47 -16.28
C PHE A 158 11.90 -3.97 -16.91
N GLU A 159 11.82 -3.21 -18.01
CA GLU A 159 13.01 -2.61 -18.65
C GLU A 159 13.75 -1.67 -17.70
N ARG A 160 13.02 -0.78 -17.00
CA ARG A 160 13.62 0.12 -16.00
C ARG A 160 14.26 -0.65 -14.85
N PHE A 161 13.61 -1.71 -14.37
CA PHE A 161 14.14 -2.54 -13.29
C PHE A 161 15.39 -3.31 -13.73
N MET A 162 15.43 -3.79 -14.97
CA MET A 162 16.61 -4.45 -15.53
C MET A 162 17.80 -3.50 -15.67
N ALA A 163 17.58 -2.24 -16.06
CA ALA A 163 18.61 -1.21 -16.10
C ALA A 163 19.21 -0.94 -14.70
N LEU A 164 18.42 -1.13 -13.64
CA LEU A 164 18.80 -0.91 -12.24
C LEU A 164 18.87 -2.23 -11.44
N LYS A 165 19.12 -3.36 -12.13
CA LYS A 165 19.01 -4.72 -11.57
C LYS A 165 19.69 -4.90 -10.20
N PRO A 166 20.92 -4.42 -9.93
CA PRO A 166 21.57 -4.61 -8.63
C PRO A 166 20.80 -3.97 -7.45
N ILE A 167 20.17 -2.81 -7.69
CA ILE A 167 19.36 -2.12 -6.68
C ILE A 167 18.03 -2.83 -6.49
N VAL A 168 17.34 -3.11 -7.59
CA VAL A 168 16.03 -3.76 -7.58
C VAL A 168 16.14 -5.12 -6.89
N LYS A 169 17.17 -5.91 -7.20
CA LYS A 169 17.47 -7.17 -6.50
C LYS A 169 17.59 -6.96 -4.99
N LYS A 170 18.31 -5.93 -4.54
CA LYS A 170 18.46 -5.65 -3.11
C LYS A 170 17.16 -5.17 -2.46
N ILE A 171 16.34 -4.38 -3.15
CA ILE A 171 15.03 -3.96 -2.67
C ILE A 171 14.11 -5.18 -2.55
N PHE A 172 14.02 -5.99 -3.59
CA PHE A 172 13.17 -7.17 -3.64
C PHE A 172 13.58 -8.25 -2.64
N SER A 173 14.89 -8.39 -2.33
CA SER A 173 15.36 -9.35 -1.32
C SER A 173 14.86 -9.05 0.10
N LYS A 174 14.38 -7.83 0.36
CA LYS A 174 13.79 -7.43 1.64
C LYS A 174 12.29 -7.72 1.75
N ILE A 175 11.64 -8.07 0.65
CA ILE A 175 10.22 -8.42 0.63
C ILE A 175 10.08 -9.90 0.96
N ASP A 176 9.34 -10.21 2.02
CA ASP A 176 9.20 -11.58 2.54
C ASP A 176 8.36 -12.48 1.64
N LEU A 177 7.39 -11.91 0.89
CA LEU A 177 6.51 -12.68 0.02
C LEU A 177 5.97 -11.81 -1.11
N PHE A 178 6.05 -12.34 -2.33
CA PHE A 178 5.36 -11.80 -3.49
C PHE A 178 4.18 -12.69 -3.86
N LEU A 179 3.00 -12.10 -3.94
CA LEU A 179 1.77 -12.73 -4.45
C LEU A 179 1.51 -12.17 -5.85
N ALA A 180 2.05 -12.86 -6.85
CA ALA A 180 2.09 -12.40 -8.24
C ALA A 180 0.74 -12.57 -8.94
N GLN A 181 0.37 -11.57 -9.74
CA GLN A 181 -0.86 -11.53 -10.53
C GLN A 181 -0.85 -12.51 -11.71
N SER A 182 0.33 -12.79 -12.30
CA SER A 182 0.46 -13.60 -13.52
C SER A 182 1.75 -14.42 -13.54
N HIS A 183 1.77 -15.45 -14.37
CA HIS A 183 2.99 -16.23 -14.65
C HIS A 183 4.13 -15.35 -15.17
N GLN A 184 3.83 -14.39 -16.05
CA GLN A 184 4.83 -13.44 -16.56
C GLN A 184 5.50 -12.67 -15.42
N THR A 185 4.71 -12.22 -14.43
CA THR A 185 5.28 -11.52 -13.25
C THR A 185 6.16 -12.46 -12.42
N VAL A 186 5.77 -13.74 -12.25
CA VAL A 186 6.59 -14.74 -11.56
C VAL A 186 7.96 -14.88 -12.26
N GLU A 187 7.97 -15.04 -13.58
CA GLU A 187 9.21 -15.20 -14.35
C GLU A 187 10.08 -13.94 -14.26
N ARG A 188 9.48 -12.74 -14.31
CA ARG A 188 10.20 -11.47 -14.14
C ARG A 188 10.84 -11.37 -12.75
N LEU A 189 10.13 -11.75 -11.70
CA LEU A 189 10.65 -11.73 -10.32
C LEU A 189 11.83 -12.71 -10.14
N LYS A 190 11.79 -13.89 -10.77
CA LYS A 190 12.92 -14.84 -10.75
C LYS A 190 14.20 -14.26 -11.31
N LEU A 191 14.13 -13.38 -12.32
CA LEU A 191 15.30 -12.71 -12.88
C LEU A 191 16.00 -11.74 -11.89
N PHE A 192 15.29 -11.33 -10.83
CA PHE A 192 15.83 -10.57 -9.70
C PHE A 192 16.19 -11.47 -8.51
N GLU A 193 16.23 -12.79 -8.70
CA GLU A 193 16.57 -13.80 -7.69
C GLU A 193 15.61 -13.80 -6.49
N VAL A 194 14.35 -13.46 -6.72
CA VAL A 194 13.30 -13.56 -5.70
C VAL A 194 12.89 -15.02 -5.57
N SER A 195 13.04 -15.58 -4.36
CA SER A 195 12.72 -16.98 -4.06
C SER A 195 11.30 -17.20 -3.51
N LYS A 196 10.76 -16.19 -2.82
CA LYS A 196 9.46 -16.29 -2.15
C LYS A 196 8.36 -15.66 -3.01
N VAL A 197 7.99 -16.33 -4.10
CA VAL A 197 6.93 -15.91 -5.03
C VAL A 197 5.86 -16.99 -5.08
N LYS A 198 4.58 -16.56 -5.00
CA LYS A 198 3.42 -17.41 -5.26
C LYS A 198 2.54 -16.78 -6.33
N LEU A 199 2.05 -17.56 -7.27
CA LEU A 199 1.04 -17.12 -8.21
C LEU A 199 -0.31 -17.03 -7.49
N LEU A 200 -0.91 -15.85 -7.49
CA LEU A 200 -2.22 -15.60 -6.87
C LEU A 200 -3.33 -15.46 -7.91
N GLY A 201 -2.99 -14.97 -9.10
CA GLY A 201 -3.95 -14.50 -10.08
C GLY A 201 -4.36 -13.05 -9.83
N ASN A 202 -5.16 -12.48 -10.73
CA ASN A 202 -5.60 -11.10 -10.64
C ASN A 202 -6.80 -10.97 -9.69
N ILE A 203 -6.58 -10.39 -8.50
CA ILE A 203 -7.65 -10.21 -7.51
C ILE A 203 -8.71 -9.20 -8.00
N LYS A 204 -8.41 -8.33 -8.94
CA LYS A 204 -9.41 -7.40 -9.53
C LYS A 204 -10.56 -8.16 -10.18
N ASN A 205 -10.27 -9.25 -10.87
CA ASN A 205 -11.28 -10.08 -11.53
C ASN A 205 -12.18 -10.84 -10.51
N ASN A 206 -11.67 -11.08 -9.31
CA ASN A 206 -12.43 -11.76 -8.26
C ASN A 206 -13.20 -10.76 -7.38
N ALA A 207 -12.73 -9.53 -7.24
CA ALA A 207 -13.39 -8.48 -6.45
C ALA A 207 -14.76 -8.11 -7.03
N GLU A 208 -14.93 -8.11 -8.35
CA GLU A 208 -16.22 -7.89 -9.02
C GLU A 208 -17.25 -8.98 -8.67
N ASN A 209 -16.81 -10.23 -8.56
CA ASN A 209 -17.68 -11.34 -8.16
C ASN A 209 -18.11 -11.25 -6.68
N TYR A 210 -17.22 -10.77 -5.79
CA TYR A 210 -17.55 -10.57 -4.37
C TYR A 210 -18.55 -9.43 -4.14
N VAL A 211 -18.50 -8.37 -4.94
CA VAL A 211 -19.45 -7.24 -4.85
C VAL A 211 -20.84 -7.69 -5.34
N VAL A 212 -20.89 -8.42 -6.43
CA VAL A 212 -22.15 -8.95 -7.00
C VAL A 212 -22.83 -9.95 -6.04
N ASP A 213 -22.08 -10.79 -5.34
CA ASP A 213 -22.62 -11.72 -4.35
C ASP A 213 -23.12 -11.02 -3.07
N GLN A 214 -22.51 -9.92 -2.65
CA GLN A 214 -22.99 -9.13 -1.52
C GLN A 214 -24.27 -8.36 -1.85
N GLU A 215 -24.39 -7.82 -3.06
CA GLU A 215 -25.63 -7.16 -3.52
C GLU A 215 -26.79 -8.17 -3.68
N LYS A 216 -26.52 -9.37 -4.18
CA LYS A 216 -27.52 -10.46 -4.24
C LYS A 216 -27.96 -10.92 -2.85
N ASN A 217 -27.05 -11.06 -1.89
CA ASN A 217 -27.37 -11.45 -0.52
C ASN A 217 -28.07 -10.34 0.28
N CYS A 218 -27.85 -9.06 -0.01
CA CYS A 218 -28.61 -7.95 0.57
C CYS A 218 -30.04 -7.91 0.02
N ASN A 219 -30.22 -8.11 -1.29
CA ASN A 219 -31.55 -8.12 -1.91
C ASN A 219 -32.42 -9.32 -1.48
N THR A 220 -31.80 -10.50 -1.25
CA THR A 220 -32.55 -11.67 -0.74
C THR A 220 -32.98 -11.56 0.72
N LYS A 221 -32.26 -10.82 1.58
CA LYS A 221 -32.69 -10.58 2.97
C LYS A 221 -33.86 -9.60 3.05
N ASN A 222 -33.92 -8.60 2.18
CA ASN A 222 -35.03 -7.65 2.15
C ASN A 222 -36.34 -8.22 1.61
N TYR A 223 -36.32 -9.31 0.85
CA TYR A 223 -37.54 -9.98 0.36
C TYR A 223 -38.15 -10.99 1.37
N SER A 224 -37.36 -11.49 2.33
CA SER A 224 -37.86 -12.42 3.35
C SER A 224 -38.48 -11.73 4.58
N GLU A 225 -38.24 -10.43 4.78
CA GLU A 225 -38.82 -9.65 5.88
C GLU A 225 -40.15 -8.95 5.51
N ILE A 226 -40.61 -9.04 4.25
CA ILE A 226 -41.85 -8.44 3.77
C ILE A 226 -43.00 -9.47 3.69
N GLN A 227 -42.77 -10.75 4.01
CA GLN A 227 -43.75 -11.83 3.91
C GLN A 227 -44.09 -12.49 5.27
N ASN A 228 -43.84 -11.83 6.41
CA ASN A 228 -44.34 -12.27 7.71
C ASN A 228 -45.12 -11.17 8.42
#